data_2c634f71b4f37bcf499dbcda2b1cd38d
#
_entry.id   2c634f71b4f37bcf499dbcda2b1cd38d
#
_cell.length_a   1.000
_cell.length_b   1.000
_cell.length_c   1.000
_cell.angle_alpha   90.00
_cell.angle_beta   90.00
_cell.angle_gamma   90.00
#
_symmetry.space_group_name_H-M   'P 1'
#
loop_
_entity.id
_entity.type
_entity.pdbx_description
1 polymer ?
#
loop_
_entity_poly.entity_id
_entity_poly.type
_entity_poly.pdbx_seq_one_letter_code
_entity_poly.pdbx_strand_id
1 'polypeptide(L)'
;ELPFFNDSHTPSQEGFAPSDPAVQRWAHTVAAADAVIMLTPEYNGQLSGAQKNAIDWLHKEWHNKPVGIVAYGWDAGRGAEAQLVALLKKLKARPVVAQGLTFLQDISTSGEPLATGQAQSSITTLINTIVKGI
;
A
#
# COMPACT_ATOMS: atom_id res chain seq x y z
N GLU A 1 -1.70 -5.82 15.61
CA GLU A 1 -0.65 -6.42 14.77
C GLU A 1 -1.24 -7.61 14.01
N LEU A 2 -0.86 -7.79 12.73
CA LEU A 2 -1.29 -8.95 11.95
C LEU A 2 -0.29 -10.10 12.17
N PRO A 3 -0.76 -11.34 12.36
CA PRO A 3 0.14 -12.49 12.37
C PRO A 3 0.77 -12.68 10.97
N PHE A 4 1.91 -13.37 10.90
CA PHE A 4 2.42 -13.82 9.61
C PHE A 4 1.45 -14.81 8.99
N PHE A 5 1.24 -14.66 7.67
CA PHE A 5 0.37 -15.55 6.92
C PHE A 5 0.93 -17.00 6.98
N ASN A 6 0.18 -17.86 7.61
CA ASN A 6 0.49 -19.28 7.78
C ASN A 6 -0.81 -20.11 7.87
N ASP A 7 -1.80 -19.79 7.03
CA ASP A 7 -3.05 -20.53 6.97
C ASP A 7 -2.91 -21.71 6.00
N SER A 8 -3.62 -22.79 6.27
CA SER A 8 -3.69 -23.96 5.38
C SER A 8 -4.49 -23.68 4.10
N HIS A 9 -5.29 -22.61 4.10
CA HIS A 9 -6.08 -22.16 2.96
C HIS A 9 -5.58 -20.83 2.47
N THR A 10 -5.64 -20.60 1.18
CA THR A 10 -5.25 -19.29 0.61
C THR A 10 -6.43 -18.34 0.56
N PRO A 11 -6.21 -17.02 0.70
CA PRO A 11 -7.28 -16.02 0.62
C PRO A 11 -8.04 -15.99 -0.70
N SER A 12 -7.48 -16.59 -1.76
CA SER A 12 -8.13 -16.72 -3.07
C SER A 12 -9.11 -17.90 -3.16
N GLN A 13 -9.11 -18.81 -2.19
CA GLN A 13 -10.04 -19.94 -2.19
C GLN A 13 -11.46 -19.49 -1.87
N GLU A 14 -12.43 -20.09 -2.53
CA GLU A 14 -13.84 -19.85 -2.24
C GLU A 14 -14.16 -20.23 -0.79
N GLY A 15 -14.90 -19.37 -0.10
CA GLY A 15 -15.26 -19.55 1.31
C GLY A 15 -14.13 -19.29 2.30
N PHE A 16 -12.94 -18.80 1.86
CA PHE A 16 -11.90 -18.41 2.82
C PHE A 16 -12.43 -17.37 3.81
N ALA A 17 -12.28 -17.67 5.09
CA ALA A 17 -12.62 -16.78 6.19
C ALA A 17 -11.51 -16.88 7.25
N PRO A 18 -10.71 -15.84 7.44
CA PRO A 18 -9.64 -15.87 8.43
C PRO A 18 -10.22 -16.00 9.84
N SER A 19 -9.62 -16.84 10.67
CA SER A 19 -10.03 -17.06 12.07
C SER A 19 -9.48 -15.98 13.01
N ASP A 20 -8.36 -15.35 12.68
CA ASP A 20 -7.73 -14.33 13.52
C ASP A 20 -8.52 -13.02 13.52
N PRO A 21 -8.91 -12.49 14.70
CA PRO A 21 -9.70 -11.26 14.80
C PRO A 21 -9.01 -10.01 14.25
N ALA A 22 -7.67 -9.94 14.26
CA ALA A 22 -6.95 -8.81 13.68
C ALA A 22 -7.03 -8.85 12.15
N VAL A 23 -6.95 -10.03 11.57
CA VAL A 23 -7.11 -10.21 10.12
C VAL A 23 -8.55 -9.92 9.68
N GLN A 24 -9.55 -10.34 10.47
CA GLN A 24 -10.96 -10.02 10.21
C GLN A 24 -11.21 -8.50 10.21
N ARG A 25 -10.67 -7.78 11.21
CA ARG A 25 -10.75 -6.31 11.25
C ARG A 25 -10.06 -5.66 10.05
N TRP A 26 -8.89 -6.17 9.67
CA TRP A 26 -8.15 -5.69 8.50
C TRP A 26 -8.96 -5.89 7.22
N ALA A 27 -9.50 -7.08 7.00
CA ALA A 27 -10.36 -7.39 5.86
C ALA A 27 -11.57 -6.45 5.81
N HIS A 28 -12.26 -6.26 6.93
CA HIS A 28 -13.41 -5.36 7.02
C HIS A 28 -13.02 -3.91 6.70
N THR A 29 -11.89 -3.44 7.24
CA THR A 29 -11.40 -2.07 7.01
C THR A 29 -11.13 -1.83 5.52
N VAL A 30 -10.42 -2.75 4.86
CA VAL A 30 -10.13 -2.62 3.43
C VAL A 30 -11.41 -2.75 2.59
N ALA A 31 -12.29 -3.68 2.93
CA ALA A 31 -13.55 -3.86 2.21
C ALA A 31 -14.43 -2.60 2.26
N ALA A 32 -14.55 -1.98 3.44
CA ALA A 32 -15.39 -0.81 3.67
C ALA A 32 -14.84 0.50 3.09
N ALA A 33 -13.55 0.56 2.79
CA ALA A 33 -12.92 1.76 2.25
C ALA A 33 -13.24 1.95 0.75
N ASP A 34 -13.61 3.16 0.33
CA ASP A 34 -13.80 3.52 -1.08
C ASP A 34 -12.47 3.47 -1.86
N ALA A 35 -11.37 3.80 -1.19
CA ALA A 35 -10.01 3.72 -1.72
C ALA A 35 -9.01 3.46 -0.58
N VAL A 36 -7.80 3.04 -0.92
CA VAL A 36 -6.71 2.82 0.03
C VAL A 36 -5.50 3.64 -0.38
N ILE A 37 -4.83 4.30 0.57
CA ILE A 37 -3.52 4.89 0.36
C ILE A 37 -2.49 3.98 1.04
N MET A 38 -1.53 3.48 0.28
CA MET A 38 -0.42 2.68 0.78
C MET A 38 0.84 3.52 0.88
N LEU A 39 1.34 3.66 2.10
CA LEU A 39 2.64 4.26 2.37
C LEU A 39 3.68 3.14 2.45
N THR A 40 4.68 3.16 1.58
CA THR A 40 5.66 2.08 1.49
C THR A 40 7.10 2.58 1.61
N PRO A 41 7.85 2.14 2.65
CA PRO A 41 9.30 2.29 2.66
C PRO A 41 9.95 1.36 1.63
N GLU A 42 11.12 1.75 1.15
CA GLU A 42 11.97 0.83 0.39
C GLU A 42 13.04 0.22 1.29
N TYR A 43 13.06 -1.11 1.37
CA TYR A 43 14.09 -1.88 2.06
C TYR A 43 14.82 -2.78 1.07
N ASN A 44 16.12 -2.52 0.83
CA ASN A 44 16.94 -3.29 -0.13
C ASN A 44 16.30 -3.37 -1.54
N GLY A 45 15.72 -2.26 -2.00
CA GLY A 45 15.05 -2.19 -3.30
C GLY A 45 13.68 -2.87 -3.36
N GLN A 46 13.06 -3.19 -2.21
CA GLN A 46 11.84 -3.99 -2.12
C GLN A 46 10.81 -3.34 -1.17
N LEU A 47 9.55 -3.75 -1.27
CA LEU A 47 8.55 -3.41 -0.26
C LEU A 47 8.82 -4.17 1.05
N SER A 48 8.35 -3.62 2.17
CA SER A 48 8.57 -4.26 3.48
C SER A 48 7.83 -5.60 3.60
N GLY A 49 8.43 -6.56 4.31
CA GLY A 49 7.78 -7.85 4.58
C GLY A 49 6.46 -7.71 5.34
N ALA A 50 6.37 -6.73 6.26
CA ALA A 50 5.14 -6.44 6.98
C ALA A 50 3.99 -6.01 6.06
N GLN A 51 4.29 -5.14 5.08
CA GLN A 51 3.30 -4.69 4.10
C GLN A 51 2.89 -5.83 3.16
N LYS A 52 3.87 -6.61 2.68
CA LYS A 52 3.59 -7.81 1.87
C LYS A 52 2.66 -8.78 2.61
N ASN A 53 2.95 -9.04 3.88
CA ASN A 53 2.13 -9.88 4.74
C ASN A 53 0.68 -9.35 4.88
N ALA A 54 0.53 -8.05 5.12
CA ALA A 54 -0.80 -7.44 5.24
C ALA A 54 -1.62 -7.55 3.95
N ILE A 55 -0.96 -7.44 2.79
CA ILE A 55 -1.62 -7.59 1.49
C ILE A 55 -2.01 -9.05 1.25
N ASP A 56 -1.14 -10.01 1.60
CA ASP A 56 -1.34 -11.43 1.34
C ASP A 56 -2.48 -12.06 2.16
N TRP A 57 -2.86 -11.48 3.29
CA TRP A 57 -4.02 -11.91 4.06
C TRP A 57 -5.35 -11.68 3.35
N LEU A 58 -5.38 -10.88 2.29
CA LEU A 58 -6.60 -10.47 1.59
C LEU A 58 -6.52 -10.82 0.10
N HIS A 59 -7.67 -11.04 -0.51
CA HIS A 59 -7.77 -11.26 -1.95
C HIS A 59 -8.96 -10.49 -2.56
N LYS A 60 -10.19 -10.89 -2.20
CA LYS A 60 -11.41 -10.27 -2.75
C LYS A 60 -11.57 -8.80 -2.39
N GLU A 61 -11.04 -8.39 -1.24
CA GLU A 61 -11.07 -7.02 -0.74
C GLU A 61 -10.28 -6.05 -1.62
N TRP A 62 -9.31 -6.59 -2.37
CA TRP A 62 -8.53 -5.82 -3.35
C TRP A 62 -9.20 -5.67 -4.71
N HIS A 63 -10.19 -6.52 -5.04
CA HIS A 63 -10.79 -6.49 -6.37
C HIS A 63 -11.42 -5.12 -6.67
N ASN A 64 -10.96 -4.51 -7.76
CA ASN A 64 -11.34 -3.17 -8.22
C ASN A 64 -11.08 -2.03 -7.22
N LYS A 65 -10.39 -2.30 -6.10
CA LYS A 65 -10.06 -1.30 -5.09
C LYS A 65 -9.12 -0.25 -5.67
N PRO A 66 -9.49 1.05 -5.67
CA PRO A 66 -8.59 2.14 -6.02
C PRO A 66 -7.47 2.23 -4.98
N VAL A 67 -6.22 2.30 -5.43
CA VAL A 67 -5.06 2.39 -4.53
C VAL A 67 -4.14 3.51 -4.99
N GLY A 68 -3.89 4.46 -4.10
CA GLY A 68 -2.79 5.42 -4.22
C GLY A 68 -1.56 4.90 -3.50
N ILE A 69 -0.39 5.17 -4.06
CA ILE A 69 0.88 4.71 -3.48
C ILE A 69 1.75 5.93 -3.17
N VAL A 70 2.28 5.98 -1.96
CA VAL A 70 3.36 6.89 -1.57
C VAL A 70 4.57 6.02 -1.20
N ALA A 71 5.53 5.95 -2.11
CA ALA A 71 6.78 5.25 -1.86
C ALA A 71 7.84 6.22 -1.34
N TYR A 72 8.73 5.78 -0.47
CA TYR A 72 9.80 6.64 0.01
C TYR A 72 11.10 5.86 0.29
N GLY A 73 12.21 6.57 0.13
CA GLY A 73 13.55 6.00 0.32
C GLY A 73 14.63 6.91 -0.28
N TRP A 74 15.85 6.38 -0.40
CA TRP A 74 16.97 7.11 -0.99
C TRP A 74 16.83 7.34 -2.51
N ASP A 75 16.13 6.45 -3.20
CA ASP A 75 15.76 6.59 -4.62
C ASP A 75 14.24 6.69 -4.79
N ALA A 76 13.61 7.57 -4.01
CA ALA A 76 12.15 7.82 -4.03
C ALA A 76 11.31 6.53 -3.84
N GLY A 77 11.88 5.46 -3.32
CA GLY A 77 11.18 4.20 -3.12
C GLY A 77 10.80 3.45 -4.41
N ARG A 78 11.50 3.69 -5.52
CA ARG A 78 11.14 3.17 -6.87
C ARG A 78 11.03 1.66 -6.95
N GLY A 79 11.92 0.93 -6.27
CA GLY A 79 11.89 -0.54 -6.26
C GLY A 79 10.66 -1.06 -5.55
N ALA A 80 10.34 -0.50 -4.37
CA ALA A 80 9.14 -0.84 -3.61
C ALA A 80 7.86 -0.48 -4.37
N GLU A 81 7.81 0.71 -4.99
CA GLU A 81 6.69 1.15 -5.82
C GLU A 81 6.41 0.17 -6.97
N ALA A 82 7.44 -0.15 -7.76
CA ALA A 82 7.30 -1.04 -8.90
C ALA A 82 6.74 -2.42 -8.52
N GLN A 83 7.22 -2.98 -7.41
CA GLN A 83 6.72 -4.25 -6.89
C GLN A 83 5.30 -4.15 -6.39
N LEU A 84 4.96 -3.08 -5.64
CA LEU A 84 3.64 -2.88 -5.11
C LEU A 84 2.60 -2.72 -6.23
N VAL A 85 2.92 -1.95 -7.27
CA VAL A 85 2.07 -1.82 -8.48
C VAL A 85 1.82 -3.16 -9.14
N ALA A 86 2.88 -3.97 -9.33
CA ALA A 86 2.77 -5.29 -9.94
C ALA A 86 1.90 -6.25 -9.10
N LEU A 87 2.12 -6.26 -7.79
CA LEU A 87 1.36 -7.07 -6.82
C LEU A 87 -0.12 -6.70 -6.83
N LEU A 88 -0.44 -5.41 -6.72
CA LEU A 88 -1.82 -4.92 -6.70
C LEU A 88 -2.56 -5.25 -8.01
N LYS A 89 -1.92 -5.10 -9.17
CA LYS A 89 -2.49 -5.51 -10.45
C LYS A 89 -2.77 -7.01 -10.49
N LYS A 90 -1.88 -7.84 -9.94
CA LYS A 90 -2.08 -9.29 -9.84
C LYS A 90 -3.30 -9.63 -9.00
N LEU A 91 -3.57 -8.86 -7.95
CA LEU A 91 -4.74 -8.97 -7.07
C LEU A 91 -5.99 -8.30 -7.64
N LYS A 92 -5.95 -7.81 -8.89
CA LYS A 92 -7.05 -7.09 -9.56
C LYS A 92 -7.46 -5.80 -8.85
N ALA A 93 -6.59 -5.20 -8.05
CA ALA A 93 -6.75 -3.84 -7.57
C ALA A 93 -6.45 -2.83 -8.68
N ARG A 94 -6.82 -1.57 -8.47
CA ARG A 94 -6.58 -0.46 -9.40
C ARG A 94 -5.55 0.52 -8.81
N PRO A 95 -4.24 0.36 -9.02
CA PRO A 95 -3.28 1.41 -8.71
C PRO A 95 -3.60 2.63 -9.58
N VAL A 96 -4.03 3.75 -8.98
CA VAL A 96 -4.51 4.93 -9.71
C VAL A 96 -3.48 6.04 -9.79
N VAL A 97 -2.59 6.13 -8.80
CA VAL A 97 -1.50 7.11 -8.75
C VAL A 97 -0.40 6.61 -7.83
N ALA A 98 0.85 6.93 -8.18
CA ALA A 98 2.01 6.72 -7.33
C ALA A 98 2.83 8.01 -7.22
N GLN A 99 3.41 8.24 -6.04
CA GLN A 99 4.27 9.37 -5.72
C GLN A 99 5.49 8.85 -4.96
N GLY A 100 6.68 9.23 -5.40
CA GLY A 100 7.93 8.92 -4.73
C GLY A 100 8.42 10.10 -3.90
N LEU A 101 8.92 9.85 -2.69
CA LEU A 101 9.53 10.85 -1.82
C LEU A 101 10.97 10.46 -1.49
N THR A 102 11.90 11.37 -1.75
CA THR A 102 13.34 11.13 -1.56
C THR A 102 13.80 11.68 -0.22
N PHE A 103 14.56 10.87 0.53
CA PHE A 103 15.20 11.33 1.77
C PHE A 103 16.15 12.49 1.49
N LEU A 104 16.15 13.48 2.39
CA LEU A 104 16.95 14.70 2.37
C LEU A 104 16.64 15.65 1.19
N GLN A 105 15.63 15.33 0.37
CA GLN A 105 15.08 16.21 -0.67
C GLN A 105 13.64 16.60 -0.34
N ASP A 106 12.77 15.62 -0.14
CA ASP A 106 11.35 15.80 0.11
C ASP A 106 10.99 15.63 1.59
N ILE A 107 11.64 14.67 2.23
CA ILE A 107 11.45 14.32 3.64
C ILE A 107 12.81 14.13 4.35
N SER A 108 12.82 14.31 5.67
CA SER A 108 13.95 13.92 6.50
C SER A 108 14.04 12.39 6.63
N THR A 109 15.15 11.88 7.17
CA THR A 109 15.29 10.44 7.47
C THR A 109 14.33 9.95 8.57
N SER A 110 13.73 10.87 9.34
CA SER A 110 12.67 10.58 10.31
C SER A 110 11.25 10.72 9.73
N GLY A 111 11.13 11.08 8.43
CA GLY A 111 9.85 11.17 7.74
C GLY A 111 9.18 12.55 7.78
N GLU A 112 9.84 13.57 8.36
CA GLU A 112 9.29 14.93 8.40
C GLU A 112 9.40 15.60 7.02
N PRO A 113 8.34 16.25 6.52
CA PRO A 113 8.40 17.00 5.27
C PRO A 113 9.45 18.11 5.34
N LEU A 114 10.21 18.29 4.29
CA LEU A 114 11.15 19.41 4.16
C LEU A 114 10.47 20.58 3.47
N ALA A 115 10.74 21.82 3.94
CA ALA A 115 10.14 23.03 3.42
C ALA A 115 10.42 23.28 1.94
N THR A 116 11.56 22.78 1.44
CA THR A 116 11.98 22.87 0.03
C THR A 116 11.57 21.68 -0.81
N GLY A 117 11.01 20.63 -0.18
CA GLY A 117 10.63 19.39 -0.86
C GLY A 117 9.21 19.42 -1.42
N GLN A 118 8.87 18.36 -2.14
CA GLN A 118 7.58 18.23 -2.82
C GLN A 118 6.57 17.35 -2.06
N ALA A 119 6.88 16.93 -0.82
CA ALA A 119 6.05 15.98 -0.08
C ALA A 119 4.58 16.44 0.01
N GLN A 120 4.34 17.69 0.40
CA GLN A 120 2.99 18.22 0.55
C GLN A 120 2.23 18.27 -0.78
N SER A 121 2.86 18.74 -1.85
CA SER A 121 2.24 18.83 -3.18
C SER A 121 1.99 17.47 -3.78
N SER A 122 2.90 16.50 -3.59
CA SER A 122 2.75 15.12 -4.04
C SER A 122 1.57 14.42 -3.37
N ILE A 123 1.43 14.57 -2.05
CA ILE A 123 0.31 13.99 -1.30
C ILE A 123 -1.01 14.66 -1.70
N THR A 124 -1.04 15.97 -1.86
CA THR A 124 -2.22 16.70 -2.32
C THR A 124 -2.67 16.21 -3.72
N THR A 125 -1.72 16.05 -4.63
CA THR A 125 -1.97 15.53 -5.97
C THR A 125 -2.53 14.11 -5.92
N LEU A 126 -1.93 13.26 -5.08
CA LEU A 126 -2.37 11.87 -4.89
C LEU A 126 -3.82 11.81 -4.38
N ILE A 127 -4.14 12.54 -3.32
CA ILE A 127 -5.50 12.59 -2.77
C ILE A 127 -6.51 13.07 -3.82
N ASN A 128 -6.22 14.17 -4.50
CA ASN A 128 -7.10 14.71 -5.54
C ASN A 128 -7.33 13.73 -6.70
N THR A 129 -6.29 12.95 -7.06
CA THR A 129 -6.39 11.95 -8.13
C THR A 129 -7.24 10.76 -7.70
N ILE A 130 -7.08 10.28 -6.47
CA ILE A 130 -7.91 9.20 -5.93
C ILE A 130 -9.37 9.62 -5.87
N VAL A 131 -9.66 10.79 -5.29
CA VAL A 131 -11.05 11.29 -5.14
C VAL A 131 -11.76 11.45 -6.48
N LYS A 132 -11.05 11.83 -7.55
CA LYS A 132 -11.63 11.91 -8.90
C LYS A 132 -11.83 10.54 -9.56
N GLY A 133 -11.16 9.51 -9.08
CA GLY A 133 -11.20 8.15 -9.64
C GLY A 133 -12.14 7.19 -8.92
N ILE A 134 -12.81 7.65 -7.86
CA ILE A 134 -13.85 6.92 -7.11
C ILE A 134 -15.27 7.22 -7.71
#